data_92e867d81514f7db5a11ac4b70c15f5c
#
_entry.id   92e867d81514f7db5a11ac4b70c15f5c
#
_cell.length_a   1.000
_cell.length_b   1.000
_cell.length_c   1.000
_cell.angle_alpha   90.00
_cell.angle_beta   90.00
_cell.angle_gamma   90.00
#
_symmetry.space_group_name_H-M   'P 1'
#
loop_
_entity.id
_entity.type
_entity.pdbx_description
1 polymer ?
#
loop_
_entity_poly.entity_id
_entity_poly.type
_entity_poly.pdbx_seq_one_letter_code
_entity_poly.pdbx_strand_id
1 'polypeptide(L)'
;MRIPFIKYNHQKHLDELAKIQQKAEQYQIIYDPNSYRVALLEHIKKAQQRIYIVALYLEKDEAGREVLEAIYQAKTEHPNLDIKIFVDWHRAQRGRIGEDKVQTNARYYYDLKQQHPNIDIPIYGVPINRREVLGVLHLKGLIIDDTVIYSGASINNVYLHKLDKYRYDRYHFITNKALSDTMINYVNDNFLPLEGVQRLDVNEHKTRKQIKPEIKALRQHLTDANYQYLGDTDNDTLSISPIVGLGRNNQLNKIIHHLINITEQKITFCTPYFNLPNILVRDIIRLLRKGKQVEIIIGDKVANDFYIPEDQPFNISGGLPYLYEINLRRFVERLQSYIDKEQLIIRLWKDGDQTYHLKGIWVDDEWMMITGNNLNPRAWRLDLENALLIHDPKHELLKQIKQELVTIREKTTLVTHFQQIQASQFYPKHVHKLIKRLSRIRVDRIIKRLL
;
A
#
# COMPACT_ATOMS: atom_id res chain seq x y z
N MET A 1 23.44 38.75 15.09
CA MET A 1 23.51 38.31 13.70
C MET A 1 22.39 37.29 13.50
N ARG A 2 21.24 37.66 12.88
CA ARG A 2 20.15 36.72 12.61
C ARG A 2 20.54 35.89 11.40
N ILE A 3 20.77 34.58 11.60
CA ILE A 3 20.94 33.63 10.49
C ILE A 3 19.67 33.73 9.64
N PRO A 4 19.75 34.02 8.34
CA PRO A 4 18.56 34.06 7.50
C PRO A 4 17.93 32.64 7.53
N PHE A 5 16.70 32.55 7.98
CA PHE A 5 15.90 31.33 7.85
C PHE A 5 15.79 31.04 6.35
N ILE A 6 16.53 30.08 5.85
CA ILE A 6 16.35 29.54 4.51
C ILE A 6 14.94 28.95 4.51
N LYS A 7 13.99 29.64 3.88
CA LYS A 7 12.63 29.15 3.70
C LYS A 7 12.73 27.93 2.81
N TYR A 8 12.60 26.75 3.41
CA TYR A 8 12.70 25.49 2.68
C TYR A 8 11.60 25.47 1.62
N ASN A 9 11.98 25.44 0.34
CA ASN A 9 11.03 25.47 -0.77
C ASN A 9 10.60 24.05 -1.11
N HIS A 10 9.56 23.56 -0.45
CA HIS A 10 9.02 22.21 -0.68
C HIS A 10 8.48 22.04 -2.09
N GLN A 11 7.89 23.09 -2.68
CA GLN A 11 7.38 23.08 -4.05
C GLN A 11 8.51 22.78 -5.05
N LYS A 12 9.64 23.47 -4.94
CA LYS A 12 10.80 23.23 -5.81
C LYS A 12 11.20 21.75 -5.91
N HIS A 13 11.15 21.01 -4.80
CA HIS A 13 11.49 19.57 -4.79
C HIS A 13 10.50 18.72 -5.56
N LEU A 14 9.22 19.12 -5.64
CA LEU A 14 8.21 18.43 -6.45
C LEU A 14 8.31 18.85 -7.92
N ASP A 15 8.62 20.13 -8.18
CA ASP A 15 8.81 20.66 -9.54
C ASP A 15 10.01 20.02 -10.24
N GLU A 16 11.08 19.73 -9.50
CA GLU A 16 12.32 19.12 -10.00
C GLU A 16 12.20 17.59 -10.22
N LEU A 17 11.08 16.96 -9.85
CA LEU A 17 10.86 15.54 -10.16
C LEU A 17 10.75 15.35 -11.67
N ALA A 18 11.38 14.30 -12.18
CA ALA A 18 11.10 13.83 -13.54
C ALA A 18 9.60 13.43 -13.62
N LYS A 19 8.94 13.79 -14.71
CA LYS A 19 7.51 13.59 -14.93
C LYS A 19 7.25 12.89 -16.23
N ILE A 20 6.39 11.88 -16.21
CA ILE A 20 5.89 11.18 -17.39
C ILE A 20 4.53 11.79 -17.73
N GLN A 21 4.37 12.31 -18.93
CA GLN A 21 3.10 12.86 -19.38
C GLN A 21 2.01 11.79 -19.36
N GLN A 22 0.81 12.16 -18.89
CA GLN A 22 -0.37 11.30 -18.88
C GLN A 22 -1.52 11.96 -19.63
N LYS A 23 -2.25 11.17 -20.41
CA LYS A 23 -3.50 11.60 -21.03
C LYS A 23 -4.68 11.26 -20.12
N ALA A 24 -5.58 12.20 -19.89
CA ALA A 24 -6.71 12.01 -18.98
C ALA A 24 -7.66 10.88 -19.44
N GLU A 25 -7.87 10.72 -20.76
CA GLU A 25 -8.69 9.65 -21.33
C GLU A 25 -8.08 8.24 -21.19
N GLN A 26 -6.79 8.15 -20.87
CA GLN A 26 -6.06 6.92 -20.61
C GLN A 26 -5.89 6.65 -19.09
N TYR A 27 -6.60 7.39 -18.26
CA TYR A 27 -6.61 7.23 -16.82
C TYR A 27 -8.02 6.93 -16.34
N GLN A 28 -8.21 5.80 -15.65
CA GLN A 28 -9.50 5.36 -15.14
C GLN A 28 -9.41 4.99 -13.65
N ILE A 29 -10.36 5.46 -12.86
CA ILE A 29 -10.53 5.05 -11.45
C ILE A 29 -11.73 4.10 -11.37
N ILE A 30 -11.54 2.95 -10.75
CA ILE A 30 -12.61 2.01 -10.40
C ILE A 30 -12.89 2.15 -8.90
N TYR A 31 -14.16 2.15 -8.51
CA TYR A 31 -14.58 2.56 -7.18
C TYR A 31 -14.98 1.41 -6.25
N ASP A 32 -15.03 0.18 -6.76
CA ASP A 32 -15.41 -1.01 -5.98
C ASP A 32 -14.55 -2.24 -6.33
N PRO A 33 -14.37 -3.17 -5.37
CA PRO A 33 -13.46 -4.30 -5.56
C PRO A 33 -13.99 -5.38 -6.53
N ASN A 34 -15.31 -5.50 -6.73
CA ASN A 34 -15.87 -6.47 -7.67
C ASN A 34 -15.62 -6.02 -9.12
N SER A 35 -15.93 -4.76 -9.44
CA SER A 35 -15.61 -4.16 -10.75
C SER A 35 -14.11 -4.20 -11.03
N TYR A 36 -13.27 -3.99 -10.00
CA TYR A 36 -11.83 -4.15 -10.10
C TYR A 36 -11.44 -5.57 -10.51
N ARG A 37 -12.00 -6.61 -9.88
CA ARG A 37 -11.72 -8.01 -10.22
C ARG A 37 -12.09 -8.32 -11.67
N VAL A 38 -13.28 -7.90 -12.10
CA VAL A 38 -13.75 -8.11 -13.48
C VAL A 38 -12.80 -7.43 -14.47
N ALA A 39 -12.47 -6.16 -14.25
CA ALA A 39 -11.56 -5.41 -15.12
C ALA A 39 -10.15 -6.02 -15.16
N LEU A 40 -9.62 -6.49 -14.02
CA LEU A 40 -8.33 -7.16 -13.95
C LEU A 40 -8.31 -8.43 -14.82
N LEU A 41 -9.31 -9.29 -14.68
CA LEU A 41 -9.40 -10.54 -15.44
C LEU A 41 -9.57 -10.29 -16.93
N GLU A 42 -10.33 -9.25 -17.31
CA GLU A 42 -10.45 -8.84 -18.72
C GLU A 42 -9.12 -8.36 -19.30
N HIS A 43 -8.33 -7.57 -18.55
CA HIS A 43 -7.00 -7.14 -19.00
C HIS A 43 -6.06 -8.32 -19.18
N ILE A 44 -6.05 -9.27 -18.21
CA ILE A 44 -5.24 -10.50 -18.32
C ILE A 44 -5.62 -11.27 -19.58
N LYS A 45 -6.92 -11.48 -19.83
CA LYS A 45 -7.41 -12.21 -21.00
C LYS A 45 -7.03 -11.55 -22.34
N LYS A 46 -6.97 -10.20 -22.37
CA LYS A 46 -6.66 -9.43 -23.59
C LYS A 46 -5.17 -9.17 -23.80
N ALA A 47 -4.30 -9.60 -22.86
CA ALA A 47 -2.87 -9.33 -22.91
C ALA A 47 -2.21 -9.91 -24.17
N GLN A 48 -1.35 -9.13 -24.84
CA GLN A 48 -0.69 -9.48 -26.10
C GLN A 48 0.83 -9.54 -25.99
N GLN A 49 1.44 -8.77 -25.07
CA GLN A 49 2.89 -8.61 -25.02
C GLN A 49 3.47 -9.08 -23.67
N ARG A 50 2.89 -8.62 -22.56
CA ARG A 50 3.50 -8.81 -21.24
C ARG A 50 2.50 -8.76 -20.07
N ILE A 51 2.77 -9.55 -19.04
CA ILE A 51 2.07 -9.50 -17.75
C ILE A 51 3.11 -9.52 -16.64
N TYR A 52 3.25 -8.41 -15.89
CA TYR A 52 4.12 -8.32 -14.72
C TYR A 52 3.27 -8.02 -13.49
N ILE A 53 3.42 -8.83 -12.46
CA ILE A 53 2.68 -8.68 -11.21
C ILE A 53 3.67 -8.49 -10.08
N VAL A 54 3.51 -7.39 -9.33
CA VAL A 54 4.23 -7.18 -8.08
C VAL A 54 3.21 -6.99 -6.96
N ALA A 55 3.20 -7.89 -6.00
CA ALA A 55 2.26 -7.89 -4.89
C ALA A 55 2.90 -8.44 -3.61
N LEU A 56 2.35 -8.09 -2.44
CA LEU A 56 2.79 -8.69 -1.18
C LEU A 56 2.56 -10.20 -1.19
N TYR A 57 1.44 -10.65 -1.75
CA TYR A 57 1.13 -12.06 -1.95
C TYR A 57 0.12 -12.27 -3.09
N LEU A 58 0.17 -13.43 -3.68
CA LEU A 58 -0.84 -14.05 -4.50
C LEU A 58 -1.26 -15.32 -3.76
N GLU A 59 -2.47 -15.32 -3.20
CA GLU A 59 -2.89 -16.31 -2.21
C GLU A 59 -3.42 -17.57 -2.89
N LYS A 60 -3.22 -18.71 -2.23
CA LYS A 60 -3.83 -19.99 -2.60
C LYS A 60 -5.30 -20.01 -2.17
N ASP A 61 -6.13 -19.19 -2.77
CA ASP A 61 -7.58 -19.16 -2.56
C ASP A 61 -8.33 -19.08 -3.90
N GLU A 62 -9.64 -18.99 -3.88
CA GLU A 62 -10.45 -19.01 -5.08
C GLU A 62 -10.11 -17.86 -6.04
N ALA A 63 -9.88 -16.65 -5.51
CA ALA A 63 -9.50 -15.49 -6.32
C ALA A 63 -8.07 -15.58 -6.85
N GLY A 64 -7.13 -16.04 -6.04
CA GLY A 64 -5.76 -16.23 -6.48
C GLY A 64 -5.63 -17.33 -7.55
N ARG A 65 -6.43 -18.40 -7.43
CA ARG A 65 -6.53 -19.43 -8.46
C ARG A 65 -7.12 -18.88 -9.75
N GLU A 66 -8.24 -18.16 -9.67
CA GLU A 66 -8.88 -17.53 -10.83
C GLU A 66 -7.91 -16.63 -11.61
N VAL A 67 -7.11 -15.83 -10.91
CA VAL A 67 -6.11 -14.97 -11.54
C VAL A 67 -4.99 -15.80 -12.19
N LEU A 68 -4.44 -16.81 -11.51
CA LEU A 68 -3.38 -17.65 -12.08
C LEU A 68 -3.88 -18.48 -13.27
N GLU A 69 -5.07 -19.07 -13.18
CA GLU A 69 -5.68 -19.79 -14.30
C GLU A 69 -5.88 -18.89 -15.52
N ALA A 70 -6.37 -17.64 -15.31
CA ALA A 70 -6.49 -16.67 -16.40
C ALA A 70 -5.13 -16.33 -17.04
N ILE A 71 -4.05 -16.24 -16.24
CA ILE A 71 -2.69 -15.99 -16.74
C ILE A 71 -2.16 -17.20 -17.53
N TYR A 72 -2.37 -18.43 -17.05
CA TYR A 72 -2.00 -19.65 -17.77
C TYR A 72 -2.77 -19.78 -19.10
N GLN A 73 -4.05 -19.46 -19.07
CA GLN A 73 -4.87 -19.43 -20.30
C GLN A 73 -4.34 -18.38 -21.31
N ALA A 74 -4.09 -17.14 -20.85
CA ALA A 74 -3.53 -16.09 -21.69
C ALA A 74 -2.18 -16.51 -22.31
N LYS A 75 -1.30 -17.17 -21.52
CA LYS A 75 -0.02 -17.68 -22.02
C LYS A 75 -0.18 -18.84 -23.02
N THR A 76 -1.23 -19.65 -22.88
CA THR A 76 -1.58 -20.70 -23.85
C THR A 76 -2.04 -20.11 -25.18
N GLU A 77 -2.89 -19.08 -25.13
CA GLU A 77 -3.43 -18.39 -26.30
C GLU A 77 -2.36 -17.52 -27.00
N HIS A 78 -1.45 -16.93 -26.20
CA HIS A 78 -0.35 -16.08 -26.66
C HIS A 78 1.00 -16.60 -26.13
N PRO A 79 1.62 -17.61 -26.77
CA PRO A 79 2.85 -18.26 -26.28
C PRO A 79 4.06 -17.32 -26.11
N ASN A 80 4.06 -16.17 -26.81
CA ASN A 80 5.13 -15.17 -26.73
C ASN A 80 4.96 -14.14 -25.60
N LEU A 81 3.87 -14.19 -24.81
CA LEU A 81 3.70 -13.31 -23.63
C LEU A 81 4.89 -13.41 -22.70
N ASP A 82 5.50 -12.27 -22.37
CA ASP A 82 6.49 -12.18 -21.28
C ASP A 82 5.78 -12.03 -19.94
N ILE A 83 5.83 -13.07 -19.12
CA ILE A 83 5.11 -13.09 -17.83
C ILE A 83 6.09 -13.27 -16.68
N LYS A 84 6.02 -12.37 -15.68
CA LYS A 84 6.79 -12.50 -14.43
C LYS A 84 5.95 -12.06 -13.24
N ILE A 85 5.98 -12.83 -12.18
CA ILE A 85 5.26 -12.56 -10.94
C ILE A 85 6.26 -12.45 -9.80
N PHE A 86 6.17 -11.36 -9.01
CA PHE A 86 7.01 -11.11 -7.86
C PHE A 86 6.15 -10.97 -6.60
N VAL A 87 6.44 -11.79 -5.60
CA VAL A 87 5.76 -11.78 -4.31
C VAL A 87 6.77 -11.73 -3.16
N ASP A 88 6.31 -11.33 -1.97
CA ASP A 88 7.17 -11.42 -0.78
C ASP A 88 7.54 -12.88 -0.49
N TRP A 89 8.83 -13.13 -0.35
CA TRP A 89 9.35 -14.48 -0.13
C TRP A 89 8.84 -15.12 1.16
N HIS A 90 8.75 -14.33 2.26
CA HIS A 90 8.28 -14.85 3.56
C HIS A 90 6.80 -15.19 3.53
N ARG A 91 6.01 -14.35 2.86
CA ARG A 91 4.57 -14.58 2.69
C ARG A 91 4.30 -15.83 1.86
N ALA A 92 5.07 -16.05 0.81
CA ALA A 92 4.91 -17.22 -0.03
C ALA A 92 5.30 -18.53 0.68
N GLN A 93 6.24 -18.48 1.64
CA GLN A 93 6.74 -19.65 2.37
C GLN A 93 5.92 -20.04 3.61
N ARG A 94 4.83 -19.39 3.89
CA ARG A 94 3.91 -19.76 4.97
C ARG A 94 2.49 -19.98 4.47
N GLY A 95 1.76 -20.89 5.14
CA GLY A 95 0.33 -21.06 4.95
C GLY A 95 -0.48 -19.97 5.66
N ARG A 96 -1.79 -20.00 5.51
CA ARG A 96 -2.72 -19.18 6.27
C ARG A 96 -2.65 -19.54 7.76
N ILE A 97 -3.00 -18.57 8.60
CA ILE A 97 -3.10 -18.82 10.04
C ILE A 97 -4.19 -19.88 10.29
N GLY A 98 -3.80 -21.02 10.86
CA GLY A 98 -4.69 -22.17 11.11
C GLY A 98 -4.65 -23.28 10.07
N GLU A 99 -3.93 -23.13 8.95
CA GLU A 99 -3.67 -24.19 7.98
C GLU A 99 -2.42 -24.99 8.31
N ASP A 100 -2.32 -26.18 7.71
CA ASP A 100 -1.15 -27.06 7.83
C ASP A 100 0.10 -26.34 7.27
N LYS A 101 1.22 -26.40 7.98
CA LYS A 101 2.48 -25.74 7.61
C LYS A 101 3.05 -26.17 6.25
N VAL A 102 2.61 -27.29 5.71
CA VAL A 102 3.01 -27.81 4.40
C VAL A 102 2.26 -27.09 3.26
N GLN A 103 1.11 -26.50 3.53
CA GLN A 103 0.21 -25.88 2.54
C GLN A 103 0.57 -24.40 2.33
N THR A 104 1.72 -24.11 1.71
CA THR A 104 2.19 -22.75 1.42
C THR A 104 1.76 -22.27 0.03
N ASN A 105 1.79 -20.94 -0.20
CA ASN A 105 1.58 -20.41 -1.54
C ASN A 105 2.67 -20.88 -2.52
N ALA A 106 3.93 -20.96 -2.09
CA ALA A 106 5.03 -21.48 -2.90
C ALA A 106 4.78 -22.95 -3.35
N ARG A 107 4.26 -23.78 -2.45
CA ARG A 107 3.89 -25.15 -2.80
C ARG A 107 2.79 -25.18 -3.87
N TYR A 108 1.79 -24.32 -3.74
CA TYR A 108 0.73 -24.19 -4.72
C TYR A 108 1.26 -23.75 -6.09
N TYR A 109 2.18 -22.79 -6.16
CA TYR A 109 2.79 -22.35 -7.43
C TYR A 109 3.54 -23.49 -8.11
N TYR A 110 4.29 -24.26 -7.34
CA TYR A 110 4.97 -25.45 -7.85
C TYR A 110 3.97 -26.49 -8.38
N ASP A 111 2.93 -26.82 -7.61
CA ASP A 111 1.94 -27.83 -8.01
C ASP A 111 1.20 -27.40 -9.29
N LEU A 112 0.88 -26.11 -9.43
CA LEU A 112 0.24 -25.55 -10.62
C LEU A 112 1.16 -25.66 -11.84
N LYS A 113 2.44 -25.36 -11.68
CA LYS A 113 3.43 -25.56 -12.77
C LYS A 113 3.53 -27.02 -13.23
N GLN A 114 3.44 -27.99 -12.32
CA GLN A 114 3.45 -29.41 -12.68
C GLN A 114 2.21 -29.81 -13.51
N GLN A 115 1.08 -29.12 -13.34
CA GLN A 115 -0.11 -29.32 -14.14
C GLN A 115 0.04 -28.72 -15.56
N HIS A 116 0.95 -27.78 -15.75
CA HIS A 116 1.23 -27.12 -17.02
C HIS A 116 2.71 -27.20 -17.42
N PRO A 117 3.27 -28.41 -17.65
CA PRO A 117 4.71 -28.64 -17.80
C PRO A 117 5.34 -27.91 -18.99
N ASN A 118 4.54 -27.60 -20.03
CA ASN A 118 4.98 -26.93 -21.26
C ASN A 118 4.85 -25.38 -21.18
N ILE A 119 4.37 -24.82 -20.06
CA ILE A 119 4.16 -23.39 -19.87
C ILE A 119 5.07 -22.91 -18.74
N ASP A 120 5.96 -21.97 -19.06
CA ASP A 120 6.82 -21.34 -18.06
C ASP A 120 6.28 -19.95 -17.67
N ILE A 121 5.79 -19.84 -16.43
CA ILE A 121 5.37 -18.59 -15.80
C ILE A 121 6.17 -18.46 -14.51
N PRO A 122 7.33 -17.78 -14.54
CA PRO A 122 8.20 -17.67 -13.39
C PRO A 122 7.55 -16.83 -12.28
N ILE A 123 7.50 -17.41 -11.07
CA ILE A 123 7.04 -16.75 -9.86
C ILE A 123 8.23 -16.60 -8.91
N TYR A 124 8.61 -15.35 -8.62
CA TYR A 124 9.76 -15.01 -7.81
C TYR A 124 9.36 -14.55 -6.41
N GLY A 125 10.10 -15.04 -5.42
CA GLY A 125 10.04 -14.57 -4.04
C GLY A 125 11.15 -13.56 -3.77
N VAL A 126 10.78 -12.38 -3.28
CA VAL A 126 11.71 -11.28 -2.99
C VAL A 126 11.80 -11.07 -1.48
N PRO A 127 12.90 -11.47 -0.80
CA PRO A 127 13.06 -11.31 0.64
C PRO A 127 13.69 -9.95 0.97
N ILE A 128 12.91 -8.99 1.43
CA ILE A 128 13.40 -7.65 1.78
C ILE A 128 14.25 -7.64 3.06
N ASN A 129 13.97 -8.56 3.98
CA ASN A 129 14.75 -8.68 5.21
C ASN A 129 14.82 -10.16 5.65
N ARG A 130 15.63 -10.44 6.67
CA ARG A 130 15.80 -11.79 7.22
C ARG A 130 14.54 -12.36 7.89
N ARG A 131 13.60 -11.52 8.29
CA ARG A 131 12.31 -11.90 8.89
C ARG A 131 11.22 -10.97 8.38
N GLU A 132 10.04 -11.49 8.16
CA GLU A 132 8.85 -10.76 7.71
C GLU A 132 8.55 -9.54 8.60
N VAL A 133 8.69 -9.67 9.91
CA VAL A 133 8.44 -8.56 10.86
C VAL A 133 9.44 -7.41 10.71
N LEU A 134 10.58 -7.61 10.06
CA LEU A 134 11.63 -6.62 9.85
C LEU A 134 11.60 -5.99 8.45
N GLY A 135 10.59 -6.29 7.64
CA GLY A 135 10.37 -5.71 6.32
C GLY A 135 9.98 -6.73 5.26
N VAL A 136 9.07 -6.33 4.39
CA VAL A 136 8.49 -7.13 3.30
C VAL A 136 8.55 -6.39 1.97
N LEU A 137 8.37 -7.15 0.88
CA LEU A 137 8.07 -6.61 -0.43
C LEU A 137 6.65 -6.02 -0.39
N HIS A 138 6.55 -4.70 -0.38
CA HIS A 138 5.25 -4.02 -0.35
C HIS A 138 5.04 -3.12 -1.57
N LEU A 139 5.88 -3.27 -2.61
CA LEU A 139 5.64 -2.66 -3.90
C LEU A 139 4.29 -3.10 -4.46
N LYS A 140 3.66 -2.21 -5.20
CA LYS A 140 2.39 -2.41 -5.87
C LYS A 140 2.51 -2.12 -7.35
N GLY A 141 1.68 -2.76 -8.13
CA GLY A 141 1.53 -2.58 -9.56
C GLY A 141 1.42 -3.90 -10.29
N LEU A 142 0.37 -4.02 -11.06
CA LEU A 142 0.21 -5.05 -12.06
C LEU A 142 0.33 -4.36 -13.42
N ILE A 143 1.24 -4.80 -14.26
CA ILE A 143 1.46 -4.23 -15.59
C ILE A 143 1.00 -5.25 -16.62
N ILE A 144 0.01 -4.88 -17.42
CA ILE A 144 -0.54 -5.71 -18.50
C ILE A 144 -0.44 -4.89 -19.78
N ASP A 145 0.42 -5.33 -20.68
CA ASP A 145 0.86 -4.58 -21.86
C ASP A 145 1.35 -3.17 -21.44
N ASP A 146 0.71 -2.11 -21.92
CA ASP A 146 1.05 -0.73 -21.57
C ASP A 146 0.13 -0.15 -20.45
N THR A 147 -0.65 -0.99 -19.79
CA THR A 147 -1.53 -0.56 -18.69
C THR A 147 -0.95 -0.93 -17.34
N VAL A 148 -0.70 0.07 -16.52
CA VAL A 148 -0.39 -0.09 -15.09
C VAL A 148 -1.69 -0.10 -14.30
N ILE A 149 -1.97 -1.21 -13.63
CA ILE A 149 -3.07 -1.34 -12.67
C ILE A 149 -2.47 -1.16 -11.29
N TYR A 150 -2.71 0.00 -10.68
CA TYR A 150 -2.17 0.33 -9.37
C TYR A 150 -3.24 0.26 -8.28
N SER A 151 -2.96 -0.52 -7.24
CA SER A 151 -3.81 -0.67 -6.06
C SER A 151 -2.95 -0.99 -4.84
N GLY A 152 -3.40 -0.62 -3.63
CA GLY A 152 -2.83 -1.12 -2.38
C GLY A 152 -3.15 -2.60 -2.12
N ALA A 153 -4.08 -3.18 -2.88
CA ALA A 153 -4.52 -4.57 -2.78
C ALA A 153 -3.38 -5.57 -3.08
N SER A 154 -3.47 -6.74 -2.48
CA SER A 154 -2.82 -7.98 -2.93
C SER A 154 -3.85 -8.86 -3.63
N ILE A 155 -3.51 -10.08 -4.02
CA ILE A 155 -4.40 -10.96 -4.76
C ILE A 155 -4.91 -12.07 -3.85
N ASN A 156 -6.16 -11.93 -3.40
CA ASN A 156 -6.90 -12.93 -2.63
C ASN A 156 -8.42 -12.64 -2.63
N ASN A 157 -9.20 -13.54 -2.02
CA ASN A 157 -10.66 -13.45 -1.98
C ASN A 157 -11.19 -12.10 -1.48
N VAL A 158 -10.63 -11.57 -0.38
CA VAL A 158 -11.16 -10.36 0.23
C VAL A 158 -10.80 -9.09 -0.56
N TYR A 159 -9.63 -9.01 -1.17
CA TYR A 159 -9.27 -7.87 -2.00
C TYR A 159 -9.98 -7.86 -3.36
N LEU A 160 -10.27 -9.03 -3.90
CA LEU A 160 -10.97 -9.17 -5.18
C LEU A 160 -12.48 -9.36 -5.03
N HIS A 161 -13.01 -9.29 -3.80
CA HIS A 161 -14.43 -9.51 -3.50
C HIS A 161 -14.99 -10.76 -4.20
N LYS A 162 -14.25 -11.86 -4.08
CA LYS A 162 -14.63 -13.12 -4.73
C LYS A 162 -15.77 -13.83 -4.00
N LEU A 163 -15.83 -13.65 -2.68
CA LEU A 163 -16.86 -14.17 -1.77
C LEU A 163 -17.57 -12.98 -1.09
N ASP A 164 -18.31 -13.25 -0.01
CA ASP A 164 -19.17 -12.25 0.66
C ASP A 164 -18.41 -11.08 1.29
N LYS A 165 -17.14 -11.30 1.68
CA LYS A 165 -16.32 -10.28 2.33
C LYS A 165 -15.40 -9.58 1.35
N TYR A 166 -15.30 -8.26 1.52
CA TYR A 166 -14.32 -7.49 0.79
C TYR A 166 -13.43 -6.65 1.70
N ARG A 167 -12.28 -6.27 1.14
CA ARG A 167 -11.33 -5.32 1.72
C ARG A 167 -11.20 -4.14 0.79
N TYR A 168 -11.75 -3.00 1.22
CA TYR A 168 -11.80 -1.80 0.39
C TYR A 168 -10.42 -1.18 0.21
N ASP A 169 -10.03 -0.94 -1.04
CA ASP A 169 -8.81 -0.26 -1.44
C ASP A 169 -9.08 0.64 -2.65
N ARG A 170 -8.05 1.23 -3.26
CA ARG A 170 -8.11 2.08 -4.45
C ARG A 170 -7.69 1.29 -5.67
N TYR A 171 -8.28 1.60 -6.82
CA TYR A 171 -8.04 0.86 -8.06
C TYR A 171 -7.90 1.83 -9.23
N HIS A 172 -6.68 2.00 -9.75
CA HIS A 172 -6.34 2.92 -10.81
C HIS A 172 -5.78 2.16 -12.01
N PHE A 173 -6.36 2.38 -13.18
CA PHE A 173 -5.95 1.82 -14.45
C PHE A 173 -5.35 2.95 -15.29
N ILE A 174 -4.08 2.83 -15.62
CA ILE A 174 -3.27 3.89 -16.23
C ILE A 174 -2.60 3.32 -17.46
N THR A 175 -3.13 3.63 -18.63
CA THR A 175 -2.50 3.22 -19.90
C THR A 175 -1.42 4.22 -20.25
N ASN A 176 -0.16 3.81 -20.10
CA ASN A 176 1.02 4.63 -20.34
C ASN A 176 2.25 3.74 -20.53
N LYS A 177 2.77 3.69 -21.73
CA LYS A 177 3.91 2.84 -22.07
C LYS A 177 5.17 3.22 -21.27
N ALA A 178 5.50 4.51 -21.17
CA ALA A 178 6.69 4.96 -20.45
C ALA A 178 6.65 4.59 -18.97
N LEU A 179 5.47 4.74 -18.33
CA LEU A 179 5.26 4.33 -16.95
C LEU A 179 5.37 2.80 -16.79
N SER A 180 4.75 2.04 -17.68
CA SER A 180 4.80 0.57 -17.70
C SER A 180 6.23 0.08 -17.85
N ASP A 181 6.98 0.61 -18.81
CA ASP A 181 8.39 0.26 -19.05
C ASP A 181 9.25 0.61 -17.83
N THR A 182 9.05 1.79 -17.23
CA THR A 182 9.77 2.22 -16.03
C THR A 182 9.60 1.24 -14.87
N MET A 183 8.36 0.80 -14.62
CA MET A 183 8.08 -0.13 -13.51
C MET A 183 8.60 -1.54 -13.80
N ILE A 184 8.54 -1.99 -15.03
CA ILE A 184 9.10 -3.29 -15.46
C ILE A 184 10.62 -3.29 -15.38
N ASN A 185 11.28 -2.24 -15.89
CA ASN A 185 12.73 -2.12 -15.83
C ASN A 185 13.22 -2.14 -14.38
N TYR A 186 12.52 -1.47 -13.46
CA TYR A 186 12.89 -1.52 -12.05
C TYR A 186 12.98 -2.96 -11.51
N VAL A 187 11.99 -3.80 -11.75
CA VAL A 187 12.00 -5.18 -11.24
C VAL A 187 12.99 -6.06 -12.00
N ASN A 188 13.18 -5.86 -13.30
CA ASN A 188 14.16 -6.59 -14.09
C ASN A 188 15.59 -6.26 -13.65
N ASP A 189 15.91 -4.98 -13.42
CA ASP A 189 17.26 -4.53 -13.10
C ASP A 189 17.63 -4.74 -11.63
N ASN A 190 16.65 -4.67 -10.72
CA ASN A 190 16.91 -4.69 -9.29
C ASN A 190 16.50 -5.98 -8.57
N PHE A 191 15.76 -6.88 -9.22
CA PHE A 191 15.41 -8.16 -8.63
C PHE A 191 16.09 -9.34 -9.34
N LEU A 192 15.94 -9.46 -10.66
CA LEU A 192 16.39 -10.64 -11.39
C LEU A 192 17.90 -10.90 -11.33
N PRO A 193 18.80 -9.89 -11.32
CA PRO A 193 20.24 -10.13 -11.25
C PRO A 193 20.72 -10.55 -9.85
N LEU A 194 19.87 -10.49 -8.81
CA LEU A 194 20.30 -10.64 -7.42
C LEU A 194 19.95 -12.05 -6.89
N GLU A 195 20.95 -12.75 -6.42
CA GLU A 195 20.82 -14.14 -5.92
C GLU A 195 19.87 -14.31 -4.72
N GLY A 196 19.54 -13.21 -4.03
CA GLY A 196 18.55 -13.21 -2.95
C GLY A 196 17.12 -13.47 -3.43
N VAL A 197 16.83 -13.16 -4.70
CA VAL A 197 15.53 -13.39 -5.33
C VAL A 197 15.46 -14.82 -5.87
N GLN A 198 14.44 -15.56 -5.50
CA GLN A 198 14.35 -16.99 -5.76
C GLN A 198 13.10 -17.34 -6.51
N ARG A 199 13.19 -18.27 -7.48
CA ARG A 199 11.99 -18.88 -8.07
C ARG A 199 11.26 -19.70 -7.01
N LEU A 200 9.95 -19.55 -6.93
CA LEU A 200 9.08 -20.25 -5.98
C LEU A 200 8.30 -21.41 -6.61
N ASP A 201 8.21 -21.42 -7.92
CA ASP A 201 7.52 -22.44 -8.73
C ASP A 201 8.43 -23.66 -9.06
N VAL A 202 9.45 -23.91 -8.23
CA VAL A 202 10.40 -25.02 -8.35
C VAL A 202 10.37 -25.91 -7.11
N ASN A 203 10.83 -27.15 -7.24
CA ASN A 203 10.76 -28.12 -6.14
C ASN A 203 11.69 -27.79 -4.97
N GLU A 204 12.88 -27.28 -5.28
CA GLU A 204 13.89 -26.99 -4.26
C GLU A 204 14.07 -25.49 -4.08
N HIS A 205 13.88 -25.02 -2.86
CA HIS A 205 14.14 -23.65 -2.47
C HIS A 205 15.28 -23.61 -1.45
N LYS A 206 16.18 -22.65 -1.61
CA LYS A 206 17.16 -22.36 -0.56
C LYS A 206 16.42 -21.90 0.70
N THR A 207 16.81 -22.45 1.83
CA THR A 207 16.26 -22.04 3.14
C THR A 207 16.72 -20.63 3.49
N ARG A 208 15.98 -19.95 4.36
CA ARG A 208 16.34 -18.62 4.88
C ARG A 208 17.78 -18.57 5.43
N LYS A 209 18.28 -19.66 6.03
CA LYS A 209 19.64 -19.72 6.57
C LYS A 209 20.69 -19.71 5.45
N GLN A 210 20.43 -20.39 4.35
CA GLN A 210 21.30 -20.46 3.19
C GLN A 210 21.37 -19.13 2.41
N ILE A 211 20.26 -18.37 2.31
CA ILE A 211 20.22 -17.11 1.56
C ILE A 211 20.41 -15.85 2.43
N LYS A 212 20.88 -16.01 3.67
CA LYS A 212 21.03 -14.86 4.60
C LYS A 212 22.02 -13.79 4.15
N PRO A 213 23.19 -14.11 3.57
CA PRO A 213 24.11 -13.11 3.01
C PRO A 213 23.47 -12.38 1.82
N GLU A 214 22.82 -13.09 0.93
CA GLU A 214 22.17 -12.59 -0.29
C GLU A 214 21.02 -11.63 0.06
N ILE A 215 20.22 -11.96 1.08
CA ILE A 215 19.18 -11.05 1.59
C ILE A 215 19.79 -9.72 2.07
N LYS A 216 20.96 -9.76 2.72
CA LYS A 216 21.63 -8.54 3.17
C LYS A 216 22.10 -7.69 1.99
N ALA A 217 22.70 -8.32 0.98
CA ALA A 217 23.16 -7.67 -0.24
C ALA A 217 21.99 -7.08 -1.03
N LEU A 218 20.91 -7.86 -1.23
CA LEU A 218 19.67 -7.40 -1.87
C LEU A 218 19.09 -6.17 -1.16
N ARG A 219 18.96 -6.21 0.17
CA ARG A 219 18.45 -5.07 0.93
C ARG A 219 19.33 -3.83 0.79
N GLN A 220 20.65 -3.98 0.82
CA GLN A 220 21.57 -2.86 0.63
C GLN A 220 21.41 -2.25 -0.76
N HIS A 221 21.37 -3.07 -1.80
CA HIS A 221 21.12 -2.60 -3.17
C HIS A 221 19.79 -1.84 -3.28
N LEU A 222 18.70 -2.41 -2.78
CA LEU A 222 17.35 -1.81 -2.86
C LEU A 222 17.19 -0.53 -2.02
N THR A 223 18.08 -0.28 -1.06
CA THR A 223 18.05 0.98 -0.29
C THR A 223 18.42 2.19 -1.16
N ASP A 224 19.26 1.98 -2.18
CA ASP A 224 19.74 3.02 -3.08
C ASP A 224 19.02 2.99 -4.45
N ALA A 225 18.30 1.92 -4.74
CA ALA A 225 17.59 1.74 -6.00
C ALA A 225 16.39 2.68 -6.12
N ASN A 226 16.25 3.32 -7.28
CA ASN A 226 15.14 4.19 -7.63
C ASN A 226 14.64 3.85 -9.03
N TYR A 227 13.40 4.25 -9.36
CA TYR A 227 12.94 4.20 -10.74
C TYR A 227 13.84 5.06 -11.63
N GLN A 228 14.29 4.48 -12.74
CA GLN A 228 15.12 5.16 -13.74
C GLN A 228 14.23 5.48 -14.95
N TYR A 229 14.00 6.76 -15.21
CA TYR A 229 13.23 7.23 -16.35
C TYR A 229 13.60 8.67 -16.69
N LEU A 230 13.36 9.05 -17.93
CA LEU A 230 13.49 10.45 -18.36
C LEU A 230 12.10 11.09 -18.28
N GLY A 231 12.04 12.29 -17.73
CA GLY A 231 10.84 13.12 -17.81
C GLY A 231 10.64 13.60 -19.25
N ASP A 232 9.40 13.59 -19.70
CA ASP A 232 9.00 14.00 -21.04
C ASP A 232 8.03 15.18 -21.06
N THR A 233 7.76 15.77 -19.89
CA THR A 233 6.86 16.91 -19.73
C THR A 233 7.29 17.84 -18.59
N ASP A 234 6.64 19.01 -18.54
CA ASP A 234 6.85 20.07 -17.55
C ASP A 234 5.82 20.04 -16.40
N ASN A 235 5.75 21.16 -15.64
CA ASN A 235 4.83 21.29 -14.52
C ASN A 235 3.41 21.72 -14.92
N ASP A 236 3.16 22.04 -16.18
CA ASP A 236 1.88 22.57 -16.67
C ASP A 236 0.97 21.51 -17.31
N THR A 237 1.38 20.24 -17.24
CA THR A 237 0.65 19.12 -17.83
C THR A 237 0.35 18.02 -16.83
N LEU A 238 -0.78 17.32 -17.05
CA LEU A 238 -1.10 16.11 -16.28
C LEU A 238 0.05 15.12 -16.41
N SER A 239 0.61 14.72 -15.30
CA SER A 239 1.82 13.89 -15.27
C SER A 239 1.86 12.93 -14.09
N ILE A 240 2.73 11.93 -14.20
CA ILE A 240 2.95 10.91 -13.19
C ILE A 240 4.45 10.78 -12.91
N SER A 241 4.82 10.81 -11.64
CA SER A 241 6.16 10.48 -11.17
C SER A 241 6.11 9.20 -10.34
N PRO A 242 6.63 8.07 -10.84
CA PRO A 242 6.77 6.85 -10.04
C PRO A 242 7.91 7.01 -9.04
N ILE A 243 7.65 6.61 -7.78
CA ILE A 243 8.57 6.78 -6.66
C ILE A 243 8.67 5.47 -5.89
N VAL A 244 9.86 5.08 -5.48
CA VAL A 244 10.12 3.90 -4.67
C VAL A 244 10.98 4.27 -3.47
N GLY A 245 10.91 3.47 -2.41
CA GLY A 245 11.76 3.70 -1.27
C GLY A 245 11.85 2.57 -0.27
N LEU A 246 13.05 2.36 0.26
CA LEU A 246 13.34 1.44 1.34
C LEU A 246 14.16 2.16 2.42
N GLY A 247 13.78 1.94 3.69
CA GLY A 247 14.49 2.58 4.80
C GLY A 247 13.98 3.99 5.11
N ARG A 248 14.54 4.62 6.15
CA ARG A 248 13.99 5.85 6.73
C ARG A 248 14.15 7.10 5.85
N ASN A 249 15.28 7.22 5.16
CA ASN A 249 15.67 8.44 4.45
C ASN A 249 15.49 8.31 2.93
N ASN A 250 14.60 7.43 2.48
CA ASN A 250 14.34 7.17 1.07
C ASN A 250 13.59 8.34 0.39
N GLN A 251 13.56 8.29 -0.95
CA GLN A 251 12.92 9.30 -1.77
C GLN A 251 11.41 9.41 -1.51
N LEU A 252 10.70 8.29 -1.39
CA LEU A 252 9.25 8.27 -1.15
C LEU A 252 8.88 9.03 0.14
N ASN A 253 9.59 8.77 1.24
CA ASN A 253 9.34 9.47 2.50
C ASN A 253 9.60 10.98 2.41
N LYS A 254 10.63 11.40 1.65
CA LYS A 254 10.92 12.82 1.40
C LYS A 254 9.80 13.48 0.60
N ILE A 255 9.33 12.81 -0.46
CA ILE A 255 8.24 13.31 -1.30
C ILE A 255 6.93 13.42 -0.51
N ILE A 256 6.58 12.42 0.31
CA ILE A 256 5.41 12.53 1.20
C ILE A 256 5.52 13.75 2.12
N HIS A 257 6.70 13.98 2.71
CA HIS A 257 6.94 15.16 3.54
C HIS A 257 6.79 16.47 2.75
N HIS A 258 7.34 16.56 1.53
CA HIS A 258 7.21 17.75 0.68
C HIS A 258 5.75 17.97 0.27
N LEU A 259 5.06 16.93 -0.19
CA LEU A 259 3.66 16.97 -0.61
C LEU A 259 2.74 17.52 0.50
N ILE A 260 2.94 17.08 1.75
CA ILE A 260 2.18 17.62 2.88
C ILE A 260 2.46 19.12 3.07
N ASN A 261 3.71 19.55 2.95
CA ASN A 261 4.10 20.92 3.29
C ASN A 261 3.82 21.95 2.19
N ILE A 262 3.45 21.54 0.98
CA ILE A 262 2.99 22.45 -0.07
C ILE A 262 1.50 22.81 0.06
N THR A 263 0.74 22.11 0.89
CA THR A 263 -0.71 22.34 1.06
C THR A 263 -1.03 23.82 1.29
N GLU A 264 -1.83 24.41 0.40
CA GLU A 264 -2.26 25.78 0.48
C GLU A 264 -3.66 25.95 1.09
N GLN A 265 -4.56 25.00 0.82
CA GLN A 265 -5.94 25.03 1.31
C GLN A 265 -6.27 23.77 2.10
N LYS A 266 -6.26 22.61 1.46
CA LYS A 266 -6.77 21.36 2.01
C LYS A 266 -5.90 20.17 1.65
N ILE A 267 -5.72 19.27 2.63
CA ILE A 267 -5.14 17.94 2.41
C ILE A 267 -6.06 16.87 2.96
N THR A 268 -6.23 15.78 2.20
CA THR A 268 -6.94 14.58 2.64
C THR A 268 -5.95 13.41 2.71
N PHE A 269 -5.96 12.69 3.82
CA PHE A 269 -5.21 11.45 4.03
C PHE A 269 -6.17 10.29 4.17
N CYS A 270 -5.83 9.17 3.56
CA CYS A 270 -6.43 7.88 3.87
C CYS A 270 -5.35 6.93 4.39
N THR A 271 -5.64 6.22 5.47
CA THR A 271 -4.78 5.18 6.03
C THR A 271 -5.62 4.12 6.76
N PRO A 272 -5.30 2.82 6.63
CA PRO A 272 -6.09 1.80 7.32
C PRO A 272 -5.90 1.82 8.84
N TYR A 273 -4.73 2.28 9.31
CA TYR A 273 -4.34 2.19 10.72
C TYR A 273 -3.81 3.52 11.23
N PHE A 274 -4.40 4.06 12.30
CA PHE A 274 -3.89 5.31 12.85
C PHE A 274 -2.65 5.10 13.73
N ASN A 275 -1.50 5.08 13.07
CA ASN A 275 -0.19 5.05 13.74
C ASN A 275 0.84 5.86 12.94
N LEU A 276 0.57 7.15 12.72
CA LEU A 276 1.41 8.00 11.89
C LEU A 276 2.81 8.19 12.49
N PRO A 277 3.88 8.20 11.66
CA PRO A 277 5.21 8.61 12.09
C PRO A 277 5.20 10.02 12.68
N ASN A 278 6.04 10.27 13.68
CA ASN A 278 6.08 11.57 14.37
C ASN A 278 6.35 12.76 13.43
N ILE A 279 7.05 12.53 12.31
CA ILE A 279 7.30 13.57 11.33
C ILE A 279 5.99 14.01 10.67
N LEU A 280 5.13 13.06 10.26
CA LEU A 280 3.83 13.37 9.66
C LEU A 280 2.88 14.04 10.65
N VAL A 281 2.87 13.58 11.90
CA VAL A 281 2.09 14.26 12.96
C VAL A 281 2.52 15.72 13.14
N ARG A 282 3.83 16.00 13.11
CA ARG A 282 4.34 17.38 13.20
C ARG A 282 3.97 18.22 11.98
N ASP A 283 4.00 17.64 10.79
CA ASP A 283 3.61 18.33 9.56
C ASP A 283 2.12 18.68 9.58
N ILE A 284 1.26 17.72 9.96
CA ILE A 284 -0.18 17.96 10.14
C ILE A 284 -0.44 19.11 11.14
N ILE A 285 0.20 19.08 12.31
CA ILE A 285 0.04 20.14 13.31
C ILE A 285 0.54 21.50 12.76
N ARG A 286 1.58 21.51 11.94
CA ARG A 286 2.09 22.73 11.27
C ARG A 286 1.05 23.30 10.30
N LEU A 287 0.40 22.46 9.50
CA LEU A 287 -0.67 22.86 8.59
C LEU A 287 -1.86 23.47 9.36
N LEU A 288 -2.33 22.80 10.40
CA LEU A 288 -3.43 23.29 11.25
C LEU A 288 -3.10 24.64 11.87
N ARG A 289 -1.86 24.85 12.36
CA ARG A 289 -1.40 26.16 12.88
C ARG A 289 -1.36 27.25 11.83
N LYS A 290 -1.20 26.88 10.55
CA LYS A 290 -1.27 27.81 9.41
C LYS A 290 -2.70 28.05 8.91
N GLY A 291 -3.71 27.50 9.58
CA GLY A 291 -5.12 27.65 9.19
C GLY A 291 -5.56 26.77 8.02
N LYS A 292 -4.75 25.77 7.63
CA LYS A 292 -5.07 24.85 6.54
C LYS A 292 -6.04 23.77 7.02
N GLN A 293 -6.88 23.26 6.12
CA GLN A 293 -7.80 22.17 6.43
C GLN A 293 -7.11 20.81 6.23
N VAL A 294 -7.28 19.91 7.19
CA VAL A 294 -6.75 18.55 7.15
C VAL A 294 -7.89 17.58 7.36
N GLU A 295 -8.13 16.68 6.40
CA GLU A 295 -9.07 15.58 6.53
C GLU A 295 -8.29 14.24 6.64
N ILE A 296 -8.67 13.39 7.60
CA ILE A 296 -8.07 12.06 7.79
C ILE A 296 -9.19 11.04 7.82
N ILE A 297 -9.17 10.12 6.86
CA ILE A 297 -10.11 9.01 6.74
C ILE A 297 -9.39 7.72 7.16
N ILE A 298 -9.93 7.03 8.16
CA ILE A 298 -9.29 5.87 8.80
C ILE A 298 -10.31 4.74 8.88
N GLY A 299 -9.86 3.50 8.81
CA GLY A 299 -10.71 2.37 9.15
C GLY A 299 -11.15 2.42 10.62
N ASP A 300 -12.44 2.25 10.86
CA ASP A 300 -12.93 1.99 12.23
C ASP A 300 -12.21 0.75 12.81
N LYS A 301 -12.16 0.64 14.12
CA LYS A 301 -11.54 -0.51 14.81
C LYS A 301 -12.06 -1.85 14.26
N VAL A 302 -13.36 -1.96 14.00
CA VAL A 302 -13.98 -3.20 13.50
C VAL A 302 -13.72 -3.44 12.01
N ALA A 303 -13.38 -2.40 11.26
CA ALA A 303 -12.97 -2.51 9.85
C ALA A 303 -11.48 -2.86 9.67
N ASN A 304 -10.77 -3.10 10.77
CA ASN A 304 -9.36 -3.49 10.75
C ASN A 304 -9.23 -4.99 10.48
N ASP A 305 -8.28 -5.39 9.65
CA ASP A 305 -8.03 -6.79 9.28
C ASP A 305 -7.48 -7.67 10.42
N PHE A 306 -7.03 -7.07 11.52
CA PHE A 306 -6.66 -7.76 12.75
C PHE A 306 -7.79 -7.80 13.79
N TYR A 307 -8.94 -7.18 13.51
CA TYR A 307 -10.03 -7.19 14.46
C TYR A 307 -10.62 -8.61 14.61
N ILE A 308 -10.78 -9.02 15.85
CA ILE A 308 -11.38 -10.30 16.20
C ILE A 308 -12.67 -10.01 16.98
N PRO A 309 -13.84 -10.43 16.50
CA PRO A 309 -15.09 -10.33 17.21
C PRO A 309 -15.03 -11.02 18.60
N GLU A 310 -15.85 -10.55 19.56
CA GLU A 310 -15.78 -11.02 20.95
C GLU A 310 -16.18 -12.50 21.13
N ASP A 311 -16.95 -13.04 20.19
CA ASP A 311 -17.39 -14.45 20.14
C ASP A 311 -16.34 -15.41 19.56
N GLN A 312 -15.20 -14.88 19.09
CA GLN A 312 -14.11 -15.66 18.50
C GLN A 312 -12.88 -15.77 19.44
N PRO A 313 -12.08 -16.85 19.32
CA PRO A 313 -10.85 -17.02 20.10
C PRO A 313 -9.88 -15.86 19.87
N PHE A 314 -9.58 -15.11 20.92
CA PHE A 314 -8.72 -13.95 20.89
C PHE A 314 -7.23 -14.33 20.84
N ASN A 315 -6.47 -13.67 19.98
CA ASN A 315 -5.00 -13.76 19.93
C ASN A 315 -4.32 -12.39 20.11
N ILE A 316 -2.99 -12.36 20.23
CA ILE A 316 -2.22 -11.14 20.50
C ILE A 316 -2.38 -10.09 19.38
N SER A 317 -2.47 -10.52 18.12
CA SER A 317 -2.64 -9.59 17.00
C SER A 317 -3.98 -8.86 17.02
N GLY A 318 -5.03 -9.47 17.60
CA GLY A 318 -6.32 -8.84 17.85
C GLY A 318 -6.27 -7.63 18.79
N GLY A 319 -5.16 -7.43 19.51
CA GLY A 319 -4.92 -6.21 20.29
C GLY A 319 -4.52 -4.98 19.47
N LEU A 320 -4.06 -5.15 18.20
CA LEU A 320 -3.57 -4.05 17.36
C LEU A 320 -4.65 -2.99 17.03
N PRO A 321 -5.88 -3.37 16.63
CA PRO A 321 -6.93 -2.39 16.37
C PRO A 321 -7.21 -1.46 17.56
N TYR A 322 -7.16 -2.00 18.76
CA TYR A 322 -7.36 -1.25 19.99
C TYR A 322 -6.18 -0.31 20.32
N LEU A 323 -4.95 -0.70 20.02
CA LEU A 323 -3.79 0.18 20.15
C LEU A 323 -3.85 1.36 19.16
N TYR A 324 -4.31 1.13 17.92
CA TYR A 324 -4.52 2.18 16.94
C TYR A 324 -5.65 3.12 17.38
N GLU A 325 -6.74 2.60 17.92
CA GLU A 325 -7.84 3.42 18.46
C GLU A 325 -7.38 4.29 19.64
N ILE A 326 -6.56 3.77 20.56
CA ILE A 326 -5.95 4.57 21.65
C ILE A 326 -5.09 5.71 21.09
N ASN A 327 -4.30 5.44 20.04
CA ASN A 327 -3.48 6.47 19.40
C ASN A 327 -4.34 7.54 18.75
N LEU A 328 -5.40 7.14 18.04
CA LEU A 328 -6.36 8.05 17.41
C LEU A 328 -7.05 8.91 18.45
N ARG A 329 -7.59 8.31 19.53
CA ARG A 329 -8.25 9.04 20.60
C ARG A 329 -7.35 10.12 21.20
N ARG A 330 -6.09 9.79 21.53
CA ARG A 330 -5.11 10.75 22.05
C ARG A 330 -4.78 11.86 21.07
N PHE A 331 -4.72 11.55 19.79
CA PHE A 331 -4.48 12.54 18.73
C PHE A 331 -5.66 13.51 18.62
N VAL A 332 -6.88 12.99 18.57
CA VAL A 332 -8.12 13.78 18.50
C VAL A 332 -8.29 14.64 19.75
N GLU A 333 -8.13 14.08 20.96
CA GLU A 333 -8.19 14.80 22.24
C GLU A 333 -7.22 15.99 22.27
N ARG A 334 -5.98 15.78 21.85
CA ARG A 334 -4.96 16.84 21.77
C ARG A 334 -5.30 17.95 20.79
N LEU A 335 -6.03 17.64 19.73
CA LEU A 335 -6.33 18.55 18.61
C LEU A 335 -7.81 18.92 18.54
N GLN A 336 -8.59 18.67 19.59
CA GLN A 336 -10.04 18.94 19.64
C GLN A 336 -10.39 20.36 19.18
N SER A 337 -9.63 21.37 19.61
CA SER A 337 -9.87 22.76 19.22
C SER A 337 -9.78 23.04 17.73
N TYR A 338 -9.08 22.20 16.96
CA TYR A 338 -9.06 22.28 15.48
C TYR A 338 -10.25 21.56 14.86
N ILE A 339 -10.80 20.54 15.52
CA ILE A 339 -12.03 19.87 15.10
C ILE A 339 -13.21 20.84 15.31
N ASP A 340 -13.28 21.51 16.47
CA ASP A 340 -14.32 22.49 16.79
C ASP A 340 -14.35 23.67 15.81
N LYS A 341 -13.22 23.95 15.13
CA LYS A 341 -13.07 24.96 14.08
C LYS A 341 -13.20 24.41 12.66
N GLU A 342 -13.54 23.13 12.50
CA GLU A 342 -13.63 22.44 11.21
C GLU A 342 -12.33 22.47 10.37
N GLN A 343 -11.18 22.74 11.02
CA GLN A 343 -9.87 22.68 10.39
C GLN A 343 -9.31 21.25 10.34
N LEU A 344 -9.63 20.42 11.34
CA LEU A 344 -9.31 19.00 11.38
C LEU A 344 -10.60 18.18 11.27
N ILE A 345 -10.70 17.40 10.23
CA ILE A 345 -11.84 16.51 9.95
C ILE A 345 -11.36 15.06 10.11
N ILE A 346 -11.96 14.33 11.04
CA ILE A 346 -11.67 12.90 11.26
C ILE A 346 -12.89 12.09 10.87
N ARG A 347 -12.67 11.09 10.00
CA ARG A 347 -13.72 10.16 9.55
C ARG A 347 -13.32 8.73 9.82
N LEU A 348 -14.25 7.95 10.35
CA LEU A 348 -14.11 6.52 10.58
C LEU A 348 -14.91 5.74 9.54
N TRP A 349 -14.23 4.99 8.69
CA TRP A 349 -14.86 4.18 7.67
C TRP A 349 -15.30 2.83 8.24
N LYS A 350 -16.56 2.46 7.98
CA LYS A 350 -17.16 1.20 8.39
C LYS A 350 -18.27 0.79 7.43
N ASP A 351 -18.26 -0.46 6.99
CA ASP A 351 -19.31 -1.08 6.20
C ASP A 351 -19.56 -2.51 6.70
N GLY A 352 -20.52 -2.67 7.63
CA GLY A 352 -20.80 -3.96 8.25
C GLY A 352 -19.56 -4.60 8.86
N ASP A 353 -19.22 -5.80 8.38
CA ASP A 353 -18.05 -6.59 8.76
C ASP A 353 -16.93 -6.54 7.69
N GLN A 354 -17.06 -5.64 6.72
CA GLN A 354 -16.06 -5.41 5.68
C GLN A 354 -14.83 -4.71 6.25
N THR A 355 -13.68 -4.88 5.58
CA THR A 355 -12.43 -4.28 6.06
C THR A 355 -11.96 -3.14 5.17
N TYR A 356 -11.28 -2.17 5.79
CA TYR A 356 -10.74 -0.98 5.13
C TYR A 356 -9.23 -1.04 5.06
N HIS A 357 -8.67 -0.87 3.85
CA HIS A 357 -7.23 -0.91 3.65
C HIS A 357 -6.71 0.20 2.72
N LEU A 358 -7.51 1.21 2.47
CA LEU A 358 -7.26 2.29 1.54
C LEU A 358 -6.17 3.25 2.04
N LYS A 359 -5.28 3.67 1.15
CA LYS A 359 -4.22 4.65 1.39
C LYS A 359 -4.18 5.67 0.26
N GLY A 360 -3.84 6.89 0.61
CA GLY A 360 -3.66 7.95 -0.36
C GLY A 360 -3.52 9.31 0.28
N ILE A 361 -3.06 10.26 -0.55
CA ILE A 361 -2.93 11.66 -0.18
C ILE A 361 -3.46 12.50 -1.34
N TRP A 362 -4.30 13.48 -1.05
CA TRP A 362 -4.81 14.46 -2.01
C TRP A 362 -4.54 15.86 -1.48
N VAL A 363 -3.99 16.72 -2.30
CA VAL A 363 -3.60 18.09 -1.93
C VAL A 363 -4.16 19.09 -2.94
N ASP A 364 -4.98 19.99 -2.48
CA ASP A 364 -5.48 21.19 -3.18
C ASP A 364 -6.14 20.95 -4.55
N ASP A 365 -6.76 19.76 -4.74
CA ASP A 365 -7.34 19.31 -6.01
C ASP A 365 -6.33 19.17 -7.17
N GLU A 366 -5.05 19.42 -6.95
CA GLU A 366 -3.97 19.45 -7.94
C GLU A 366 -3.05 18.22 -7.84
N TRP A 367 -2.76 17.78 -6.60
CA TRP A 367 -1.84 16.67 -6.38
C TRP A 367 -2.55 15.45 -5.78
N MET A 368 -2.26 14.29 -6.30
CA MET A 368 -2.75 13.04 -5.75
C MET A 368 -1.61 12.02 -5.69
N MET A 369 -1.46 11.36 -4.54
CA MET A 369 -0.56 10.20 -4.39
C MET A 369 -1.38 8.94 -4.24
N ILE A 370 -1.15 7.97 -5.11
CA ILE A 370 -1.60 6.59 -4.93
C ILE A 370 -0.44 5.75 -4.42
N THR A 371 -0.66 4.96 -3.38
CA THR A 371 0.43 4.23 -2.70
C THR A 371 -0.07 3.01 -1.96
N GLY A 372 0.79 2.00 -1.82
CA GLY A 372 0.61 0.89 -0.88
C GLY A 372 1.02 1.25 0.56
N ASN A 373 1.73 2.36 0.76
CA ASN A 373 2.31 2.76 2.04
C ASN A 373 1.23 3.10 3.08
N ASN A 374 1.19 2.34 4.17
CA ASN A 374 0.21 2.52 5.24
C ASN A 374 0.41 3.79 6.09
N LEU A 375 1.34 4.68 5.74
CA LEU A 375 1.70 5.88 6.50
C LEU A 375 2.00 5.58 7.98
N ASN A 376 2.58 4.42 8.26
CA ASN A 376 2.93 3.98 9.60
C ASN A 376 4.46 3.81 9.75
N PRO A 377 5.00 3.64 10.96
CA PRO A 377 6.45 3.51 11.17
C PRO A 377 7.09 2.30 10.49
N ARG A 378 6.33 1.23 10.25
CA ARG A 378 6.79 0.04 9.53
C ARG A 378 7.03 0.36 8.06
N ALA A 379 6.02 0.88 7.36
CA ALA A 379 6.13 1.31 5.97
C ALA A 379 7.20 2.39 5.81
N TRP A 380 7.33 3.29 6.78
CA TRP A 380 8.32 4.37 6.78
C TRP A 380 9.79 3.91 6.88
N ARG A 381 10.06 2.69 7.39
CA ARG A 381 11.41 2.26 7.74
C ARG A 381 11.82 0.90 7.23
N LEU A 382 10.90 -0.02 7.13
CA LEU A 382 11.20 -1.45 7.04
C LEU A 382 10.83 -2.05 5.70
N ASP A 383 9.65 -1.71 5.18
CA ASP A 383 9.10 -2.30 3.97
C ASP A 383 9.65 -1.59 2.72
N LEU A 384 9.74 -2.30 1.61
CA LEU A 384 10.02 -1.73 0.29
C LEU A 384 8.70 -1.26 -0.29
N GLU A 385 8.53 0.05 -0.37
CA GLU A 385 7.28 0.71 -0.75
C GLU A 385 7.42 1.47 -2.07
N ASN A 386 6.31 1.66 -2.78
CA ASN A 386 6.24 2.59 -3.90
C ASN A 386 4.98 3.46 -3.88
N ALA A 387 4.97 4.45 -4.73
CA ALA A 387 3.84 5.33 -5.00
C ALA A 387 3.90 5.84 -6.43
N LEU A 388 2.75 6.26 -6.96
CA LEU A 388 2.66 7.13 -8.11
C LEU A 388 2.17 8.50 -7.63
N LEU A 389 2.95 9.54 -7.86
CA LEU A 389 2.57 10.92 -7.62
C LEU A 389 1.99 11.50 -8.91
N ILE A 390 0.72 11.85 -8.87
CA ILE A 390 -0.03 12.46 -9.97
C ILE A 390 -0.04 13.96 -9.73
N HIS A 391 0.35 14.73 -10.75
CA HIS A 391 0.25 16.18 -10.80
C HIS A 391 -0.74 16.57 -11.90
N ASP A 392 -1.84 17.19 -11.52
CA ASP A 392 -2.96 17.56 -12.39
C ASP A 392 -3.26 19.07 -12.30
N PRO A 393 -2.37 19.96 -12.82
CA PRO A 393 -2.49 21.40 -12.67
C PRO A 393 -3.69 21.99 -13.42
N LYS A 394 -4.24 21.27 -14.41
CA LYS A 394 -5.41 21.69 -15.19
C LYS A 394 -6.71 20.99 -14.77
N HIS A 395 -6.67 20.19 -13.70
CA HIS A 395 -7.83 19.48 -13.14
C HIS A 395 -8.55 18.54 -14.12
N GLU A 396 -7.78 17.91 -15.02
CA GLU A 396 -8.30 17.00 -16.04
C GLU A 396 -8.89 15.71 -15.43
N LEU A 397 -8.37 15.25 -14.29
CA LEU A 397 -8.86 14.09 -13.54
C LEU A 397 -9.83 14.45 -12.41
N LEU A 398 -10.07 15.75 -12.16
CA LEU A 398 -10.80 16.23 -10.99
C LEU A 398 -12.17 15.58 -10.80
N LYS A 399 -12.90 15.32 -11.88
CA LYS A 399 -14.22 14.65 -11.81
C LYS A 399 -14.10 13.23 -11.24
N GLN A 400 -13.14 12.43 -11.72
CA GLN A 400 -12.91 11.07 -11.25
C GLN A 400 -12.41 11.06 -9.80
N ILE A 401 -11.48 11.97 -9.44
CA ILE A 401 -10.92 12.11 -8.11
C ILE A 401 -11.99 12.51 -7.10
N LYS A 402 -12.87 13.47 -7.43
CA LYS A 402 -13.99 13.87 -6.58
C LYS A 402 -14.98 12.74 -6.38
N GLN A 403 -15.29 11.97 -7.43
CA GLN A 403 -16.15 10.79 -7.32
C GLN A 403 -15.52 9.73 -6.41
N GLU A 404 -14.22 9.46 -6.54
CA GLU A 404 -13.49 8.54 -5.65
C GLU A 404 -13.63 8.97 -4.18
N LEU A 405 -13.37 10.25 -3.88
CA LEU A 405 -13.47 10.79 -2.52
C LEU A 405 -14.92 10.77 -1.99
N VAL A 406 -15.92 10.98 -2.84
CA VAL A 406 -17.33 10.84 -2.46
C VAL A 406 -17.61 9.40 -2.06
N THR A 407 -17.27 8.43 -2.89
CA THR A 407 -17.48 7.00 -2.61
C THR A 407 -16.76 6.54 -1.34
N ILE A 408 -15.51 7.00 -1.11
CA ILE A 408 -14.78 6.71 0.12
C ILE A 408 -15.53 7.25 1.35
N ARG A 409 -16.12 8.46 1.26
CA ARG A 409 -16.83 9.13 2.37
C ARG A 409 -18.20 8.54 2.67
N GLU A 410 -18.88 7.93 1.72
CA GLU A 410 -20.23 7.37 1.87
C GLU A 410 -20.35 6.41 3.07
N LYS A 411 -19.30 5.63 3.33
CA LYS A 411 -19.26 4.64 4.42
C LYS A 411 -18.53 5.18 5.66
N THR A 412 -18.46 6.51 5.84
CA THR A 412 -17.74 7.09 6.98
C THR A 412 -18.66 7.79 7.98
N THR A 413 -18.26 7.73 9.26
CA THR A 413 -18.85 8.54 10.33
C THR A 413 -17.88 9.65 10.72
N LEU A 414 -18.40 10.87 10.82
CA LEU A 414 -17.61 12.03 11.27
C LEU A 414 -17.39 11.97 12.79
N VAL A 415 -16.15 12.17 13.21
CA VAL A 415 -15.79 12.31 14.62
C VAL A 415 -15.70 13.80 14.97
N THR A 416 -16.68 14.28 15.72
CA THR A 416 -16.76 15.68 16.17
C THR A 416 -16.15 15.89 17.55
N HIS A 417 -16.04 14.83 18.36
CA HIS A 417 -15.47 14.90 19.70
C HIS A 417 -14.71 13.62 20.07
N PHE A 418 -13.57 13.76 20.76
CA PHE A 418 -12.73 12.58 21.13
C PHE A 418 -13.46 11.54 21.99
N GLN A 419 -14.51 11.91 22.71
CA GLN A 419 -15.32 10.98 23.50
C GLN A 419 -16.11 9.98 22.64
N GLN A 420 -16.34 10.25 21.36
CA GLN A 420 -16.96 9.30 20.42
C GLN A 420 -16.03 8.11 20.09
N ILE A 421 -14.72 8.25 20.36
CA ILE A 421 -13.76 7.16 20.22
C ILE A 421 -13.68 6.43 21.56
N GLN A 422 -13.89 5.12 21.54
CA GLN A 422 -13.97 4.32 22.77
C GLN A 422 -12.73 4.46 23.65
N ALA A 423 -12.92 4.72 24.93
CA ALA A 423 -11.82 4.77 25.89
C ALA A 423 -11.42 3.36 26.33
N SER A 424 -10.13 3.15 26.60
CA SER A 424 -9.55 1.84 26.89
C SER A 424 -10.16 1.13 28.11
N GLN A 425 -10.75 1.87 29.04
CA GLN A 425 -11.46 1.31 30.21
C GLN A 425 -12.73 0.52 29.84
N PHE A 426 -13.30 0.81 28.67
CA PHE A 426 -14.51 0.15 28.16
C PHE A 426 -14.19 -1.02 27.21
N TYR A 427 -12.93 -1.35 27.00
CA TYR A 427 -12.54 -2.50 26.17
C TYR A 427 -12.89 -3.82 26.85
N PRO A 428 -13.10 -4.90 26.09
CA PRO A 428 -13.28 -6.24 26.63
C PRO A 428 -12.19 -6.58 27.64
N LYS A 429 -12.54 -7.28 28.72
CA LYS A 429 -11.62 -7.56 29.84
C LYS A 429 -10.29 -8.18 29.42
N HIS A 430 -10.30 -9.09 28.44
CA HIS A 430 -9.10 -9.74 27.93
C HIS A 430 -8.20 -8.77 27.15
N VAL A 431 -8.78 -7.87 26.36
CA VAL A 431 -8.04 -6.81 25.62
C VAL A 431 -7.43 -5.82 26.60
N HIS A 432 -8.22 -5.33 27.58
CA HIS A 432 -7.72 -4.41 28.60
C HIS A 432 -6.53 -5.01 29.38
N LYS A 433 -6.63 -6.31 29.75
CA LYS A 433 -5.55 -7.05 30.43
C LYS A 433 -4.29 -7.15 29.56
N LEU A 434 -4.45 -7.44 28.26
CA LEU A 434 -3.34 -7.48 27.30
C LEU A 434 -2.65 -6.11 27.19
N ILE A 435 -3.42 -5.05 26.92
CA ILE A 435 -2.87 -3.68 26.77
C ILE A 435 -2.14 -3.24 28.04
N LYS A 436 -2.72 -3.47 29.22
CA LYS A 436 -2.08 -3.17 30.50
C LYS A 436 -0.78 -3.92 30.70
N ARG A 437 -0.70 -5.20 30.29
CA ARG A 437 0.53 -6.00 30.33
C ARG A 437 1.58 -5.44 29.37
N LEU A 438 1.22 -5.13 28.13
CA LEU A 438 2.13 -4.56 27.13
C LEU A 438 2.68 -3.20 27.57
N SER A 439 1.84 -2.35 28.18
CA SER A 439 2.26 -1.03 28.70
C SER A 439 3.22 -1.15 29.87
N ARG A 440 3.02 -2.10 30.80
CA ARG A 440 3.92 -2.31 31.94
C ARG A 440 5.35 -2.65 31.52
N ILE A 441 5.50 -3.47 30.48
CA ILE A 441 6.81 -3.88 29.95
C ILE A 441 7.30 -2.97 28.81
N ARG A 442 6.62 -1.83 28.58
CA ARG A 442 6.90 -0.83 27.52
C ARG A 442 6.96 -1.39 26.10
N VAL A 443 6.41 -2.57 25.89
CA VAL A 443 6.34 -3.21 24.56
C VAL A 443 5.36 -2.47 23.66
N ASP A 444 4.33 -1.81 24.19
CA ASP A 444 3.47 -0.89 23.47
C ASP A 444 4.25 0.19 22.70
N ARG A 445 5.35 0.70 23.29
CA ARG A 445 6.25 1.68 22.63
C ARG A 445 7.06 1.08 21.49
N ILE A 446 7.45 -0.20 21.64
CA ILE A 446 8.17 -0.94 20.60
C ILE A 446 7.21 -1.26 19.46
N ILE A 447 6.01 -1.76 19.77
CA ILE A 447 4.95 -2.00 18.78
C ILE A 447 4.64 -0.72 18.00
N LYS A 448 4.47 0.42 18.69
CA LYS A 448 4.28 1.74 18.06
C LYS A 448 5.39 2.15 17.10
N ARG A 449 6.59 1.64 17.26
CA ARG A 449 7.75 1.97 16.41
C ARG A 449 7.98 0.97 15.29
N LEU A 450 7.38 -0.21 15.37
CA LEU A 450 7.55 -1.30 14.42
C LEU A 450 6.33 -1.54 13.53
N LEU A 451 5.15 -1.18 14.00
CA LEU A 451 3.86 -1.31 13.31
C LEU A 451 3.21 0.04 13.04
#